data_75be6e3df544973058b456f0faf9bb4d
#
_entry.id   75be6e3df544973058b456f0faf9bb4d
#
_cell.length_a   1.000
_cell.length_b   1.000
_cell.length_c   1.000
_cell.angle_alpha   90.00
_cell.angle_beta   90.00
_cell.angle_gamma   90.00
#
_symmetry.space_group_name_H-M   'P 1'
#
loop_
_entity.id
_entity.type
_entity.pdbx_description
1 polymer ?
#
loop_
_entity_poly.entity_id
_entity_poly.type
_entity_poly.pdbx_seq_one_letter_code
_entity_poly.pdbx_strand_id
1 'polypeptide(L)'
;SDIFFMNEEEANAVFPKNTEFRCATGKHIFVTKANNGASVFLGEYQYLLDPKQVNVLDPTGAGDAFCGATISGIVQGEHPVKAAMFASVLASEVIKAVGPEKLYIKSKIRTNNINARVLVNHDKVQQTAKLISEFESEKPYNFIDFTLPPLTHPLTVEYFFVTVLQQFSFWSSKEKHYHLPLISKIGGNELKGAFYLFMAYKQKLDEDPNFFLAERQAELTLNELRQLFLSDNKEDVMPVLELHLDAAKRYGKTMLELGWTPQSILKSASKSKRPLATFLAKLDHVGGYREDPLRKKSALLAMILNNRPEKYFEFGKMESLPPIVDYHCMRSNLRMGMLDVRDEILREKLERRELVSASEEREIRFAAYQAVEKLPDLSGRTMATVDEYFFFSRKRCPEMSEPECSSCSADPICAHRKELFQPVFRTDYY
;
A
#
# COMPACT_ATOMS: atom_id res chain seq x y z
N SER A 1 20.24 -0.77 19.73
CA SER A 1 19.69 -1.65 18.68
C SER A 1 18.40 -1.06 18.16
N ASP A 2 18.15 -1.17 16.87
CA ASP A 2 16.97 -0.61 16.23
C ASP A 2 15.91 -1.68 15.90
N ILE A 3 16.33 -2.95 16.00
CA ILE A 3 15.48 -4.11 15.74
C ILE A 3 15.66 -5.11 16.87
N PHE A 4 14.55 -5.62 17.39
CA PHE A 4 14.50 -6.60 18.48
C PHE A 4 13.62 -7.77 18.06
N PHE A 5 14.06 -8.99 18.34
CA PHE A 5 13.29 -10.21 18.20
C PHE A 5 13.15 -10.88 19.56
N MET A 6 11.97 -11.37 19.87
CA MET A 6 11.68 -12.10 21.10
C MET A 6 10.50 -13.04 20.88
N ASN A 7 10.39 -14.07 21.69
CA ASN A 7 9.17 -14.86 21.80
C ASN A 7 8.19 -14.25 22.82
N GLU A 8 7.00 -14.80 22.96
CA GLU A 8 5.98 -14.26 23.86
C GLU A 8 6.38 -14.36 25.34
N GLU A 9 7.14 -15.39 25.73
CA GLU A 9 7.63 -15.54 27.10
C GLU A 9 8.70 -14.47 27.43
N GLU A 10 9.65 -14.27 26.52
CA GLU A 10 10.67 -13.23 26.63
C GLU A 10 10.03 -11.82 26.64
N ALA A 11 9.03 -11.60 25.79
CA ALA A 11 8.30 -10.35 25.77
C ALA A 11 7.59 -10.09 27.11
N ASN A 12 6.94 -11.09 27.68
CA ASN A 12 6.28 -11.02 28.98
C ASN A 12 7.26 -10.83 30.15
N ALA A 13 8.50 -11.31 30.01
CA ALA A 13 9.54 -11.11 31.02
C ALA A 13 10.12 -9.69 30.98
N VAL A 14 10.25 -9.09 29.80
CA VAL A 14 10.79 -7.75 29.62
C VAL A 14 9.74 -6.66 29.88
N PHE A 15 8.48 -6.91 29.48
CA PHE A 15 7.38 -5.95 29.59
C PHE A 15 6.37 -6.43 30.64
N PRO A 16 6.17 -5.67 31.76
CA PRO A 16 5.21 -6.05 32.79
C PRO A 16 3.78 -6.19 32.26
N LYS A 17 3.05 -7.19 32.75
CA LYS A 17 1.71 -7.62 32.27
C LYS A 17 0.63 -6.52 32.19
N ASN A 18 0.82 -5.37 32.81
CA ASN A 18 -0.14 -4.27 32.86
C ASN A 18 0.32 -3.02 32.10
N THR A 19 1.42 -3.08 31.35
CA THR A 19 1.87 -1.97 30.52
C THR A 19 1.53 -2.26 29.05
N GLU A 20 0.94 -1.29 28.37
CA GLU A 20 0.83 -1.35 26.91
C GLU A 20 2.24 -1.52 26.32
N PHE A 21 2.36 -2.53 25.48
CA PHE A 21 3.59 -2.81 24.77
C PHE A 21 3.87 -1.65 23.82
N ARG A 22 4.88 -0.83 24.11
CA ARG A 22 5.22 0.33 23.30
C ARG A 22 6.63 0.19 22.74
N CYS A 23 6.76 0.43 21.46
CA CYS A 23 8.03 0.55 20.77
C CYS A 23 8.31 2.02 20.50
N ALA A 24 9.52 2.49 20.78
CA ALA A 24 9.90 3.87 20.47
C ALA A 24 9.87 4.13 18.96
N THR A 25 9.51 5.34 18.56
CA THR A 25 9.53 5.76 17.15
C THR A 25 10.93 5.53 16.56
N GLY A 26 10.98 4.99 15.36
CA GLY A 26 12.24 4.60 14.71
C GLY A 26 12.80 3.24 15.13
N LYS A 27 12.13 2.49 16.01
CA LYS A 27 12.49 1.13 16.42
C LYS A 27 11.48 0.11 15.93
N HIS A 28 11.91 -1.15 15.82
CA HIS A 28 11.06 -2.28 15.43
C HIS A 28 11.19 -3.41 16.45
N ILE A 29 10.06 -3.98 16.84
CA ILE A 29 10.02 -5.16 17.70
C ILE A 29 9.18 -6.24 17.03
N PHE A 30 9.72 -7.45 16.98
CA PHE A 30 9.05 -8.65 16.46
C PHE A 30 8.84 -9.63 17.60
N VAL A 31 7.59 -10.01 17.87
CA VAL A 31 7.23 -10.96 18.91
C VAL A 31 6.56 -12.18 18.27
N THR A 32 7.22 -13.33 18.30
CA THR A 32 6.64 -14.59 17.84
C THR A 32 5.75 -15.20 18.94
N LYS A 33 4.58 -15.73 18.55
CA LYS A 33 3.53 -16.24 19.45
C LYS A 33 3.12 -17.68 19.13
N ALA A 34 4.07 -18.47 18.66
CA ALA A 34 3.83 -19.87 18.26
C ALA A 34 2.56 -20.03 17.40
N ASN A 35 1.58 -20.82 17.86
CA ASN A 35 0.32 -21.05 17.14
C ASN A 35 -0.59 -19.82 17.00
N ASN A 36 -0.25 -18.72 17.64
CA ASN A 36 -0.99 -17.44 17.60
C ASN A 36 -0.36 -16.43 16.61
N GLY A 37 0.59 -16.87 15.79
CA GLY A 37 1.23 -16.02 14.78
C GLY A 37 2.35 -15.13 15.33
N ALA A 38 2.36 -13.83 14.98
CA ALA A 38 3.35 -12.90 15.51
C ALA A 38 2.79 -11.48 15.58
N SER A 39 3.40 -10.63 16.42
CA SER A 39 3.18 -9.18 16.44
C SER A 39 4.42 -8.46 15.94
N VAL A 40 4.22 -7.47 15.10
CA VAL A 40 5.27 -6.55 14.61
C VAL A 40 4.93 -5.14 15.08
N PHE A 41 5.85 -4.51 15.78
CA PHE A 41 5.71 -3.14 16.26
C PHE A 41 6.65 -2.22 15.48
N LEU A 42 6.10 -1.17 14.89
CA LEU A 42 6.83 -0.12 14.20
C LEU A 42 6.55 1.21 14.93
N GLY A 43 7.38 1.55 15.89
CA GLY A 43 7.04 2.59 16.84
C GLY A 43 5.77 2.22 17.61
N GLU A 44 4.81 3.11 17.70
CA GLU A 44 3.53 2.86 18.40
C GLU A 44 2.55 1.99 17.61
N TYR A 45 2.81 1.74 16.32
CA TYR A 45 1.94 0.93 15.47
C TYR A 45 2.21 -0.55 15.63
N GLN A 46 1.15 -1.33 15.91
CA GLN A 46 1.20 -2.79 15.99
C GLN A 46 0.51 -3.42 14.78
N TYR A 47 1.19 -4.36 14.14
CA TYR A 47 0.65 -5.20 13.10
C TYR A 47 0.60 -6.66 13.56
N LEU A 48 -0.55 -7.32 13.40
CA LEU A 48 -0.73 -8.73 13.76
C LEU A 48 -0.58 -9.60 12.52
N LEU A 49 0.30 -10.59 12.61
CA LEU A 49 0.47 -11.61 11.59
C LEU A 49 -0.33 -12.85 11.98
N ASP A 50 -1.22 -13.28 11.08
CA ASP A 50 -2.01 -14.49 11.28
C ASP A 50 -1.13 -15.74 11.33
N PRO A 51 -1.45 -16.71 12.18
CA PRO A 51 -0.72 -17.96 12.25
C PRO A 51 -0.89 -18.77 10.95
N LYS A 52 0.15 -19.52 10.58
CA LYS A 52 0.05 -20.51 9.51
C LYS A 52 -0.32 -21.86 10.10
N GLN A 53 -1.49 -22.39 9.72
CA GLN A 53 -1.96 -23.72 10.15
C GLN A 53 -1.14 -24.78 9.44
N VAL A 54 -0.30 -25.48 10.19
CA VAL A 54 0.54 -26.57 9.69
C VAL A 54 0.67 -27.69 10.72
N ASN A 55 0.90 -28.91 10.25
CA ASN A 55 1.24 -30.02 11.14
C ASN A 55 2.69 -29.88 11.59
N VAL A 56 2.90 -29.61 12.86
CA VAL A 56 4.21 -29.42 13.48
C VAL A 56 4.83 -30.78 13.80
N LEU A 57 6.02 -31.05 13.25
CA LEU A 57 6.82 -32.21 13.61
C LEU A 57 7.89 -31.84 14.65
N ASP A 58 8.60 -30.74 14.42
CA ASP A 58 9.65 -30.26 15.33
C ASP A 58 9.64 -28.70 15.31
N PRO A 59 9.32 -28.03 16.43
CA PRO A 59 9.30 -26.57 16.47
C PRO A 59 10.69 -25.93 16.53
N THR A 60 11.75 -26.73 16.65
CA THR A 60 13.13 -26.23 16.77
C THR A 60 13.56 -25.44 15.55
N GLY A 61 14.15 -24.27 15.76
CA GLY A 61 14.64 -23.41 14.70
C GLY A 61 13.62 -22.52 14.02
N ALA A 62 12.33 -22.61 14.39
CA ALA A 62 11.29 -21.73 13.83
C ALA A 62 11.56 -20.25 14.09
N GLY A 63 11.96 -19.92 15.32
CA GLY A 63 12.31 -18.55 15.72
C GLY A 63 13.53 -18.01 14.98
N ASP A 64 14.57 -18.83 14.83
CA ASP A 64 15.78 -18.46 14.09
C ASP A 64 15.49 -18.25 12.60
N ALA A 65 14.67 -19.12 12.01
CA ALA A 65 14.24 -18.98 10.62
C ALA A 65 13.42 -17.71 10.41
N PHE A 66 12.50 -17.41 11.33
CA PHE A 66 11.73 -16.17 11.31
C PHE A 66 12.62 -14.93 11.42
N CYS A 67 13.53 -14.90 12.40
CA CYS A 67 14.47 -13.82 12.62
C CYS A 67 15.37 -13.59 11.40
N GLY A 68 16.05 -14.63 10.93
CA GLY A 68 16.96 -14.56 9.80
C GLY A 68 16.30 -14.12 8.50
N ALA A 69 15.12 -14.67 8.19
CA ALA A 69 14.37 -14.29 7.00
C ALA A 69 13.84 -12.84 7.07
N THR A 70 13.36 -12.41 8.25
CA THR A 70 12.90 -11.02 8.46
C THR A 70 14.05 -10.05 8.26
N ILE A 71 15.21 -10.29 8.88
CA ILE A 71 16.40 -9.43 8.72
C ILE A 71 16.84 -9.41 7.26
N SER A 72 16.88 -10.56 6.60
CA SER A 72 17.23 -10.63 5.18
C SER A 72 16.33 -9.78 4.31
N GLY A 73 15.01 -9.85 4.51
CA GLY A 73 14.05 -9.01 3.78
C GLY A 73 14.26 -7.52 4.02
N ILE A 74 14.45 -7.11 5.28
CA ILE A 74 14.71 -5.69 5.64
C ILE A 74 16.00 -5.19 4.98
N VAL A 75 17.08 -5.98 5.00
CA VAL A 75 18.36 -5.62 4.35
C VAL A 75 18.22 -5.50 2.84
N GLN A 76 17.34 -6.29 2.24
CA GLN A 76 17.00 -6.19 0.82
C GLN A 76 16.11 -4.99 0.49
N GLY A 77 15.62 -4.29 1.50
CA GLY A 77 14.82 -3.08 1.36
C GLY A 77 13.32 -3.32 1.43
N GLU A 78 12.87 -4.51 1.86
CA GLU A 78 11.45 -4.80 2.07
C GLU A 78 10.91 -4.07 3.31
N HIS A 79 9.60 -3.78 3.28
CA HIS A 79 8.89 -3.27 4.46
C HIS A 79 8.99 -4.29 5.61
N PRO A 80 9.26 -3.87 6.88
CA PRO A 80 9.45 -4.79 8.00
C PRO A 80 8.32 -5.79 8.19
N VAL A 81 7.05 -5.36 8.04
CA VAL A 81 5.88 -6.25 8.14
C VAL A 81 5.85 -7.24 6.96
N LYS A 82 6.11 -6.79 5.73
CA LYS A 82 6.16 -7.68 4.55
C LYS A 82 7.27 -8.73 4.71
N ALA A 83 8.45 -8.32 5.18
CA ALA A 83 9.55 -9.23 5.49
C ALA A 83 9.14 -10.29 6.54
N ALA A 84 8.46 -9.87 7.62
CA ALA A 84 7.97 -10.78 8.66
C ALA A 84 6.85 -11.71 8.16
N MET A 85 5.97 -11.26 7.27
CA MET A 85 4.96 -12.11 6.61
C MET A 85 5.62 -13.24 5.83
N PHE A 86 6.65 -12.94 5.04
CA PHE A 86 7.44 -13.95 4.33
C PHE A 86 8.17 -14.89 5.29
N ALA A 87 8.79 -14.34 6.33
CA ALA A 87 9.48 -15.09 7.37
C ALA A 87 8.55 -16.07 8.11
N SER A 88 7.28 -15.70 8.35
CA SER A 88 6.28 -16.59 8.94
C SER A 88 5.99 -17.79 8.05
N VAL A 89 5.96 -17.62 6.73
CA VAL A 89 5.80 -18.74 5.78
C VAL A 89 7.02 -19.65 5.84
N LEU A 90 8.24 -19.09 5.83
CA LEU A 90 9.46 -19.88 5.91
C LEU A 90 9.56 -20.65 7.23
N ALA A 91 9.29 -20.02 8.37
CA ALA A 91 9.28 -20.66 9.68
C ALA A 91 8.27 -21.81 9.72
N SER A 92 7.08 -21.66 9.10
CA SER A 92 6.09 -22.72 9.01
C SER A 92 6.54 -23.92 8.17
N GLU A 93 7.41 -23.73 7.20
CA GLU A 93 7.99 -24.82 6.42
C GLU A 93 9.08 -25.58 7.21
N VAL A 94 9.86 -24.87 8.03
CA VAL A 94 10.92 -25.47 8.87
C VAL A 94 10.32 -26.50 9.84
N ILE A 95 9.25 -26.16 10.52
CA ILE A 95 8.63 -27.02 11.57
C ILE A 95 7.92 -28.27 11.04
N LYS A 96 7.81 -28.46 9.72
CA LYS A 96 7.28 -29.66 9.06
C LYS A 96 8.29 -30.79 8.92
N ALA A 97 9.52 -30.64 9.43
CA ALA A 97 10.56 -31.67 9.43
C ALA A 97 11.38 -31.59 10.69
N VAL A 98 12.10 -32.68 10.99
CA VAL A 98 13.06 -32.70 12.10
C VAL A 98 14.35 -32.02 11.65
N GLY A 99 14.79 -31.02 12.42
CA GLY A 99 16.04 -30.28 12.17
C GLY A 99 15.99 -29.29 10.99
N PRO A 100 17.07 -28.53 10.75
CA PRO A 100 17.12 -27.44 9.78
C PRO A 100 17.37 -27.91 8.34
N GLU A 101 17.40 -29.19 8.05
CA GLU A 101 17.82 -29.74 6.74
C GLU A 101 16.99 -29.20 5.56
N LYS A 102 15.72 -28.91 5.76
CA LYS A 102 14.89 -28.31 4.70
C LYS A 102 15.31 -26.89 4.30
N LEU A 103 16.04 -26.19 5.13
CA LEU A 103 16.58 -24.85 4.77
C LEU A 103 17.68 -24.94 3.70
N TYR A 104 18.35 -26.08 3.58
CA TYR A 104 19.43 -26.30 2.58
C TYR A 104 18.91 -26.77 1.22
N ILE A 105 17.66 -27.20 1.14
CA ILE A 105 17.05 -27.55 -0.14
C ILE A 105 16.84 -26.22 -0.89
N LYS A 106 17.49 -26.04 -2.04
CA LYS A 106 17.19 -25.03 -3.06
C LYS A 106 15.76 -25.22 -3.58
N SER A 107 14.77 -25.19 -2.70
CA SER A 107 13.39 -25.15 -3.11
C SER A 107 13.13 -23.73 -3.57
N LYS A 108 12.85 -23.57 -4.85
CA LYS A 108 11.87 -22.56 -5.25
C LYS A 108 10.69 -22.78 -4.31
N ILE A 109 10.60 -22.00 -3.23
CA ILE A 109 9.41 -21.97 -2.38
C ILE A 109 8.34 -21.40 -3.30
N ARG A 110 7.73 -22.28 -4.08
CA ARG A 110 6.47 -21.99 -4.72
C ARG A 110 5.48 -21.92 -3.56
N THR A 111 5.12 -20.73 -3.18
CA THR A 111 4.00 -20.45 -2.26
C THR A 111 2.68 -20.84 -2.93
N ASN A 112 2.62 -22.04 -3.50
CA ASN A 112 1.38 -22.67 -3.88
C ASN A 112 0.74 -23.18 -2.58
N ASN A 113 0.16 -22.24 -1.83
CA ASN A 113 -0.70 -22.55 -0.72
C ASN A 113 -1.96 -23.19 -1.33
N ILE A 114 -2.03 -24.54 -1.30
CA ILE A 114 -3.15 -25.31 -1.88
C ILE A 114 -4.51 -24.86 -1.28
N ASN A 115 -4.47 -24.21 -0.12
CA ASN A 115 -5.63 -23.68 0.61
C ASN A 115 -5.79 -22.13 0.49
N ALA A 116 -5.08 -21.47 -0.42
CA ALA A 116 -5.25 -20.04 -0.60
C ALA A 116 -6.61 -19.74 -1.26
N ARG A 117 -7.37 -18.80 -0.68
CA ARG A 117 -8.66 -18.35 -1.23
C ARG A 117 -8.51 -17.64 -2.58
N VAL A 118 -7.37 -17.01 -2.81
CA VAL A 118 -7.07 -16.25 -4.03
C VAL A 118 -5.72 -16.68 -4.57
N LEU A 119 -5.66 -17.00 -5.85
CA LEU A 119 -4.44 -17.41 -6.55
C LEU A 119 -4.12 -16.46 -7.70
N VAL A 120 -2.82 -16.29 -7.97
CA VAL A 120 -2.33 -15.61 -9.16
C VAL A 120 -2.44 -16.56 -10.37
N ASN A 121 -3.12 -16.12 -11.41
CA ASN A 121 -3.17 -16.79 -12.70
C ASN A 121 -1.96 -16.36 -13.54
N HIS A 122 -0.95 -17.21 -13.57
CA HIS A 122 0.33 -16.88 -14.22
C HIS A 122 0.21 -16.72 -15.73
N ASP A 123 -0.70 -17.46 -16.40
CA ASP A 123 -0.93 -17.36 -17.83
C ASP A 123 -1.54 -16.00 -18.19
N LYS A 124 -2.50 -15.52 -17.37
CA LYS A 124 -3.09 -14.20 -17.53
C LYS A 124 -2.07 -13.08 -17.24
N VAL A 125 -1.18 -13.28 -16.27
CA VAL A 125 -0.08 -12.32 -16.00
C VAL A 125 0.85 -12.23 -17.22
N GLN A 126 1.22 -13.35 -17.86
CA GLN A 126 2.05 -13.33 -19.07
C GLN A 126 1.36 -12.65 -20.25
N GLN A 127 0.06 -12.95 -20.47
CA GLN A 127 -0.74 -12.30 -21.51
C GLN A 127 -0.82 -10.77 -21.27
N THR A 128 -1.05 -10.35 -20.03
CA THR A 128 -1.09 -8.94 -19.65
C THR A 128 0.27 -8.27 -19.84
N ALA A 129 1.36 -8.94 -19.48
CA ALA A 129 2.71 -8.41 -19.70
C ALA A 129 3.00 -8.17 -21.20
N LYS A 130 2.58 -9.10 -22.07
CA LYS A 130 2.70 -8.92 -23.52
C LYS A 130 1.92 -7.68 -23.98
N LEU A 131 0.69 -7.52 -23.53
CA LEU A 131 -0.12 -6.34 -23.84
C LEU A 131 0.54 -5.04 -23.37
N ILE A 132 1.10 -5.03 -22.15
CA ILE A 132 1.83 -3.86 -21.62
C ILE A 132 3.12 -3.59 -22.40
N SER A 133 3.80 -4.63 -22.94
CA SER A 133 4.98 -4.43 -23.79
C SER A 133 4.68 -3.65 -25.07
N GLU A 134 3.45 -3.80 -25.58
CA GLU A 134 2.93 -3.12 -26.77
C GLU A 134 2.22 -1.78 -26.45
N PHE A 135 2.04 -1.48 -25.16
CA PHE A 135 1.38 -0.25 -24.70
C PHE A 135 2.24 0.97 -25.02
N GLU A 136 1.73 1.83 -25.89
CA GLU A 136 2.34 3.12 -26.20
C GLU A 136 1.96 4.11 -25.08
N SER A 137 2.87 4.31 -24.14
CA SER A 137 2.80 5.43 -23.22
C SER A 137 3.40 6.64 -23.92
N GLU A 138 2.60 7.66 -24.22
CA GLU A 138 3.07 8.87 -24.90
C GLU A 138 4.16 9.56 -24.08
N LYS A 139 3.98 9.73 -22.82
CA LYS A 139 4.97 10.14 -21.78
C LYS A 139 4.41 9.75 -20.42
N PRO A 140 5.24 9.36 -19.45
CA PRO A 140 4.77 9.13 -18.08
C PRO A 140 4.01 10.37 -17.58
N TYR A 141 2.86 10.14 -16.91
CA TYR A 141 2.09 11.24 -16.35
C TYR A 141 2.97 12.08 -15.43
N ASN A 142 3.09 13.36 -15.75
CA ASN A 142 4.07 14.26 -15.15
C ASN A 142 3.54 15.01 -13.91
N PHE A 143 2.32 14.71 -13.48
CA PHE A 143 1.66 15.35 -12.33
C PHE A 143 1.64 16.88 -12.41
N ILE A 144 1.41 17.41 -13.62
CA ILE A 144 1.08 18.81 -13.90
C ILE A 144 -0.39 18.84 -14.27
N ASP A 145 -1.20 19.42 -13.40
CA ASP A 145 -2.64 19.54 -13.56
C ASP A 145 -3.12 20.77 -12.79
N PHE A 146 -4.26 21.32 -13.18
CA PHE A 146 -4.83 22.51 -12.51
C PHE A 146 -5.21 22.25 -11.04
N THR A 147 -5.36 20.99 -10.64
CA THR A 147 -5.62 20.57 -9.25
C THR A 147 -4.35 20.44 -8.40
N LEU A 148 -3.17 20.62 -9.00
CA LEU A 148 -1.86 20.39 -8.38
C LEU A 148 -1.06 21.70 -8.28
N PRO A 149 -0.02 21.77 -7.42
CA PRO A 149 0.85 22.94 -7.34
C PRO A 149 1.47 23.28 -8.70
N PRO A 150 1.56 24.57 -9.06
CA PRO A 150 2.25 24.99 -10.28
C PRO A 150 3.73 24.59 -10.22
N LEU A 151 4.38 24.57 -11.39
CA LEU A 151 5.81 24.30 -11.46
C LEU A 151 6.59 25.25 -10.55
N THR A 152 7.63 24.73 -9.92
CA THR A 152 8.54 25.47 -9.04
C THR A 152 7.93 26.09 -7.79
N HIS A 153 6.69 25.70 -7.41
CA HIS A 153 6.13 26.16 -6.14
C HIS A 153 6.99 25.69 -4.96
N PRO A 154 7.40 26.58 -4.04
CA PRO A 154 8.40 26.26 -3.01
C PRO A 154 8.00 25.14 -2.05
N LEU A 155 6.68 24.91 -1.84
CA LEU A 155 6.15 23.86 -0.95
C LEU A 155 5.60 22.64 -1.72
N THR A 156 6.01 22.43 -2.96
CA THR A 156 5.54 21.28 -3.76
C THR A 156 5.85 19.94 -3.09
N VAL A 157 7.00 19.82 -2.46
CA VAL A 157 7.41 18.57 -1.78
C VAL A 157 6.55 18.33 -0.56
N GLU A 158 6.37 19.32 0.32
CA GLU A 158 5.50 19.25 1.51
C GLU A 158 4.07 18.93 1.11
N TYR A 159 3.57 19.60 0.08
CA TYR A 159 2.24 19.36 -0.48
C TYR A 159 2.06 17.87 -0.82
N PHE A 160 2.98 17.27 -1.59
CA PHE A 160 2.84 15.87 -1.97
C PHE A 160 3.02 14.91 -0.80
N PHE A 161 3.89 15.20 0.16
CA PHE A 161 4.00 14.39 1.37
C PHE A 161 2.69 14.34 2.16
N VAL A 162 1.96 15.45 2.26
CA VAL A 162 0.68 15.50 2.96
C VAL A 162 -0.46 14.94 2.11
N THR A 163 -0.53 15.26 0.82
CA THR A 163 -1.69 14.90 -0.01
C THR A 163 -1.67 13.43 -0.46
N VAL A 164 -0.50 12.88 -0.77
CA VAL A 164 -0.37 11.45 -1.12
C VAL A 164 -0.66 10.55 0.06
N LEU A 165 -0.30 11.00 1.26
CA LEU A 165 -0.68 10.37 2.52
C LEU A 165 -2.20 10.13 2.61
N GLN A 166 -3.01 11.04 2.06
CA GLN A 166 -4.47 11.06 2.13
C GLN A 166 -5.17 10.35 0.95
N GLN A 167 -4.40 9.66 0.10
CA GLN A 167 -4.91 8.97 -1.10
C GLN A 167 -5.56 7.62 -0.74
N PHE A 168 -6.70 7.63 -0.03
CA PHE A 168 -7.41 6.44 0.39
C PHE A 168 -8.91 6.68 0.64
N SER A 169 -9.69 5.60 0.67
CA SER A 169 -11.10 5.54 1.15
C SER A 169 -12.06 6.54 0.50
N PHE A 170 -12.02 6.71 -0.82
CA PHE A 170 -12.90 7.62 -1.57
C PHE A 170 -14.32 7.09 -1.82
N TRP A 171 -14.80 6.14 -1.03
CA TRP A 171 -16.14 5.58 -1.17
C TRP A 171 -16.99 5.83 0.09
N SER A 172 -18.21 6.33 -0.10
CA SER A 172 -19.21 6.31 0.95
C SER A 172 -19.71 4.89 1.20
N SER A 173 -20.27 4.62 2.37
CA SER A 173 -20.91 3.34 2.67
C SER A 173 -22.32 3.54 3.18
N LYS A 174 -23.19 2.59 2.84
CA LYS A 174 -24.53 2.46 3.35
C LYS A 174 -24.79 1.00 3.69
N GLU A 175 -25.26 0.70 4.89
CA GLU A 175 -25.61 -0.66 5.33
C GLU A 175 -24.50 -1.70 5.08
N LYS A 176 -23.25 -1.34 5.39
CA LYS A 176 -22.04 -2.17 5.18
C LYS A 176 -21.65 -2.44 3.72
N HIS A 177 -22.27 -1.76 2.76
CA HIS A 177 -21.91 -1.82 1.34
C HIS A 177 -21.26 -0.52 0.89
N TYR A 178 -20.38 -0.58 -0.11
CA TYR A 178 -19.98 0.64 -0.81
C TYR A 178 -21.17 1.16 -1.61
N HIS A 179 -21.43 2.45 -1.42
CA HIS A 179 -22.60 3.09 -2.03
C HIS A 179 -22.20 3.92 -3.25
N LEU A 180 -21.48 5.03 -3.05
CA LEU A 180 -21.06 5.93 -4.11
C LEU A 180 -19.59 6.32 -3.95
N PRO A 181 -18.85 6.49 -5.08
CA PRO A 181 -17.54 7.11 -5.04
C PRO A 181 -17.68 8.61 -4.73
N LEU A 182 -16.63 9.19 -4.15
CA LEU A 182 -16.53 10.64 -3.99
C LEU A 182 -16.53 11.31 -5.36
N ILE A 183 -17.62 12.01 -5.69
CA ILE A 183 -17.74 12.88 -6.86
C ILE A 183 -18.49 14.13 -6.38
N SER A 184 -17.88 15.30 -6.50
CA SER A 184 -18.54 16.56 -6.11
C SER A 184 -17.87 17.76 -6.77
N LYS A 185 -18.50 18.93 -6.65
CA LYS A 185 -17.95 20.20 -7.16
C LYS A 185 -17.03 20.85 -6.13
N ILE A 186 -15.84 21.23 -6.59
CA ILE A 186 -14.88 22.03 -5.84
C ILE A 186 -14.09 22.93 -6.80
N GLY A 187 -13.95 24.21 -6.46
CA GLY A 187 -13.31 25.19 -7.33
C GLY A 187 -13.99 25.32 -8.70
N GLY A 188 -15.33 25.21 -8.74
CA GLY A 188 -16.13 25.30 -9.96
C GLY A 188 -16.13 24.03 -10.83
N ASN A 189 -15.35 23.00 -10.48
CA ASN A 189 -15.20 21.79 -11.28
C ASN A 189 -15.80 20.57 -10.56
N GLU A 190 -16.49 19.69 -11.32
CA GLU A 190 -16.87 18.37 -10.82
C GLU A 190 -15.68 17.43 -10.88
N LEU A 191 -15.20 16.99 -9.70
CA LEU A 191 -14.00 16.19 -9.56
C LEU A 191 -14.28 14.90 -8.79
N LYS A 192 -13.51 13.84 -9.10
CA LYS A 192 -13.66 12.51 -8.51
C LYS A 192 -12.44 12.13 -7.67
N GLY A 193 -12.68 11.60 -6.46
CA GLY A 193 -11.67 10.93 -5.63
C GLY A 193 -10.41 11.75 -5.43
N ALA A 194 -9.27 11.22 -5.92
CA ALA A 194 -7.96 11.85 -5.81
C ALA A 194 -7.91 13.30 -6.34
N PHE A 195 -8.57 13.58 -7.46
CA PHE A 195 -8.58 14.93 -8.03
C PHE A 195 -9.38 15.92 -7.18
N TYR A 196 -10.47 15.47 -6.56
CA TYR A 196 -11.20 16.28 -5.58
C TYR A 196 -10.31 16.64 -4.38
N LEU A 197 -9.64 15.62 -3.84
CA LEU A 197 -8.71 15.78 -2.73
C LEU A 197 -7.56 16.74 -3.11
N PHE A 198 -6.93 16.56 -4.25
CA PHE A 198 -5.86 17.43 -4.72
C PHE A 198 -6.32 18.89 -4.85
N MET A 199 -7.52 19.14 -5.40
CA MET A 199 -8.06 20.50 -5.53
C MET A 199 -8.30 21.14 -4.15
N ALA A 200 -8.88 20.40 -3.19
CA ALA A 200 -9.08 20.89 -1.83
C ALA A 200 -7.77 21.34 -1.18
N TYR A 201 -6.75 20.49 -1.27
CA TYR A 201 -5.41 20.82 -0.75
C TYR A 201 -4.70 21.93 -1.56
N LYS A 202 -4.93 22.02 -2.87
CA LYS A 202 -4.41 23.11 -3.69
C LYS A 202 -4.96 24.46 -3.25
N GLN A 203 -6.27 24.56 -3.02
CA GLN A 203 -6.89 25.77 -2.48
C GLN A 203 -6.30 26.11 -1.10
N LYS A 204 -6.10 25.10 -0.24
CA LYS A 204 -5.49 25.29 1.07
C LYS A 204 -4.03 25.74 0.99
N LEU A 205 -3.26 25.27 -0.01
CA LEU A 205 -1.89 25.70 -0.25
C LEU A 205 -1.83 27.20 -0.62
N ASP A 206 -2.80 27.67 -1.41
CA ASP A 206 -2.91 29.06 -1.80
C ASP A 206 -3.32 29.97 -0.64
N GLU A 207 -4.14 29.45 0.31
CA GLU A 207 -4.66 30.20 1.46
C GLU A 207 -3.70 30.22 2.65
N ASP A 208 -3.13 29.07 3.02
CA ASP A 208 -2.35 28.84 4.22
C ASP A 208 -1.20 27.85 3.93
N PRO A 209 -0.07 28.32 3.39
CA PRO A 209 1.08 27.46 3.10
C PRO A 209 1.61 26.69 4.33
N ASN A 210 1.48 27.23 5.54
CA ASN A 210 1.94 26.59 6.76
C ASN A 210 1.13 25.34 7.13
N PHE A 211 -0.04 25.17 6.53
CA PHE A 211 -0.88 23.97 6.73
C PHE A 211 -0.11 22.66 6.47
N PHE A 212 0.86 22.67 5.57
CA PHE A 212 1.63 21.49 5.15
C PHE A 212 2.82 21.16 6.06
N LEU A 213 3.07 21.97 7.07
CA LEU A 213 4.13 21.72 8.07
C LEU A 213 3.72 20.60 9.04
N ALA A 214 4.70 19.84 9.52
CA ALA A 214 4.46 18.70 10.41
C ALA A 214 3.75 19.12 11.71
N GLU A 215 4.09 20.27 12.26
CA GLU A 215 3.47 20.87 13.45
C GLU A 215 1.97 21.07 13.24
N ARG A 216 1.59 21.65 12.10
CA ARG A 216 0.17 21.89 11.79
C ARG A 216 -0.59 20.58 11.56
N GLN A 217 0.03 19.58 10.92
CA GLN A 217 -0.60 18.27 10.72
C GLN A 217 -0.80 17.54 12.06
N ALA A 218 0.13 17.65 13.01
CA ALA A 218 0.00 17.05 14.34
C ALA A 218 -1.15 17.65 15.17
N GLU A 219 -1.44 18.92 14.99
CA GLU A 219 -2.44 19.69 15.76
C GLU A 219 -3.81 19.79 15.03
N LEU A 220 -3.91 19.26 13.80
CA LEU A 220 -5.09 19.38 12.97
C LEU A 220 -6.35 18.89 13.71
N THR A 221 -7.43 19.64 13.60
CA THR A 221 -8.72 19.28 14.18
C THR A 221 -9.68 18.71 13.14
N LEU A 222 -10.67 17.94 13.60
CA LEU A 222 -11.69 17.38 12.71
C LEU A 222 -12.49 18.48 11.98
N ASN A 223 -12.74 19.61 12.66
CA ASN A 223 -13.44 20.71 12.06
C ASN A 223 -12.64 21.41 10.94
N GLU A 224 -11.34 21.65 11.15
CA GLU A 224 -10.46 22.20 10.11
C GLU A 224 -10.41 21.29 8.89
N LEU A 225 -10.27 19.97 9.11
CA LEU A 225 -10.23 19.00 8.02
C LEU A 225 -11.59 18.91 7.29
N ARG A 226 -12.71 19.01 8.03
CA ARG A 226 -14.05 19.09 7.44
C ARG A 226 -14.19 20.32 6.56
N GLN A 227 -13.77 21.50 7.03
CA GLN A 227 -13.81 22.73 6.26
C GLN A 227 -12.99 22.66 4.98
N LEU A 228 -11.82 22.01 5.02
CA LEU A 228 -10.95 21.77 3.87
C LEU A 228 -11.69 20.99 2.75
N PHE A 229 -12.51 20.01 3.12
CA PHE A 229 -13.17 19.10 2.17
C PHE A 229 -14.62 19.45 1.87
N LEU A 230 -15.13 20.60 2.30
CA LEU A 230 -16.47 21.03 1.89
C LEU A 230 -16.52 21.25 0.38
N SER A 231 -17.60 20.78 -0.24
CA SER A 231 -17.91 21.10 -1.63
C SER A 231 -18.21 22.59 -1.81
N ASP A 232 -18.28 23.05 -3.07
CA ASP A 232 -18.71 24.44 -3.38
C ASP A 232 -20.10 24.75 -2.79
N ASN A 233 -20.96 23.74 -2.66
CA ASN A 233 -22.28 23.84 -2.03
C ASN A 233 -22.25 23.75 -0.49
N LYS A 234 -21.07 23.70 0.14
CA LYS A 234 -20.87 23.54 1.58
C LYS A 234 -21.36 22.20 2.15
N GLU A 235 -21.34 21.17 1.33
CA GLU A 235 -21.69 19.80 1.74
C GLU A 235 -20.45 19.06 2.25
N ASP A 236 -20.60 18.26 3.32
CA ASP A 236 -19.58 17.35 3.84
C ASP A 236 -19.59 16.07 2.98
N VAL A 237 -18.64 15.96 2.07
CA VAL A 237 -18.62 14.92 1.04
C VAL A 237 -17.48 13.91 1.22
N MET A 238 -16.48 14.21 2.08
CA MET A 238 -15.34 13.34 2.28
C MET A 238 -15.70 12.14 3.15
N PRO A 239 -15.61 10.89 2.61
CA PRO A 239 -15.88 9.72 3.42
C PRO A 239 -14.82 9.54 4.53
N VAL A 240 -15.21 8.96 5.65
CA VAL A 240 -14.34 8.53 6.78
C VAL A 240 -13.33 9.58 7.23
N LEU A 241 -13.81 10.81 7.43
CA LEU A 241 -13.00 11.98 7.75
C LEU A 241 -12.09 11.76 8.98
N GLU A 242 -12.52 10.95 9.94
CA GLU A 242 -11.75 10.59 11.13
C GLU A 242 -10.47 9.81 10.79
N LEU A 243 -10.50 8.93 9.78
CA LEU A 243 -9.29 8.22 9.32
C LEU A 243 -8.31 9.19 8.65
N HIS A 244 -8.81 10.15 7.91
CA HIS A 244 -8.00 11.21 7.30
C HIS A 244 -7.31 12.07 8.37
N LEU A 245 -8.05 12.44 9.42
CA LEU A 245 -7.48 13.17 10.57
C LEU A 245 -6.42 12.37 11.29
N ASP A 246 -6.68 11.10 11.56
CA ASP A 246 -5.76 10.22 12.26
C ASP A 246 -4.46 10.03 11.45
N ALA A 247 -4.54 9.82 10.13
CA ALA A 247 -3.37 9.74 9.25
C ALA A 247 -2.54 11.04 9.28
N ALA A 248 -3.19 12.21 9.21
CA ALA A 248 -2.52 13.50 9.28
C ALA A 248 -1.77 13.68 10.62
N LYS A 249 -2.44 13.38 11.75
CA LYS A 249 -1.86 13.48 13.08
C LYS A 249 -0.68 12.53 13.29
N ARG A 250 -0.81 11.26 12.85
CA ARG A 250 0.30 10.30 12.90
C ARG A 250 1.50 10.78 12.09
N TYR A 251 1.26 11.35 10.90
CA TYR A 251 2.31 11.94 10.08
C TYR A 251 3.02 13.09 10.81
N GLY A 252 2.28 14.10 11.25
CA GLY A 252 2.84 15.26 11.94
C GLY A 252 3.62 14.87 13.18
N LYS A 253 3.01 14.05 14.06
CA LYS A 253 3.64 13.56 15.30
C LYS A 253 4.96 12.84 15.02
N THR A 254 4.99 11.88 14.10
CA THR A 254 6.19 11.09 13.84
C THR A 254 7.29 11.88 13.15
N MET A 255 6.95 12.81 12.25
CA MET A 255 7.94 13.72 11.66
C MET A 255 8.63 14.58 12.72
N LEU A 256 7.88 15.10 13.70
CA LEU A 256 8.43 15.87 14.83
C LEU A 256 9.30 15.01 15.74
N GLU A 257 8.83 13.83 16.12
CA GLU A 257 9.58 12.90 16.99
C GLU A 257 10.91 12.44 16.36
N LEU A 258 10.92 12.24 15.06
CA LEU A 258 12.12 11.87 14.30
C LEU A 258 13.03 13.07 13.99
N GLY A 259 12.54 14.30 14.16
CA GLY A 259 13.24 15.51 13.75
C GLY A 259 13.46 15.57 12.24
N TRP A 260 12.53 15.01 11.45
CA TRP A 260 12.63 14.95 10.00
C TRP A 260 11.72 15.96 9.32
N THR A 261 12.18 16.41 8.15
CA THR A 261 11.38 17.16 7.18
C THR A 261 11.35 16.40 5.85
N PRO A 262 10.36 16.63 4.97
CA PRO A 262 10.34 16.08 3.62
C PRO A 262 11.67 16.23 2.89
N GLN A 263 12.26 17.42 2.93
CA GLN A 263 13.56 17.72 2.31
C GLN A 263 14.70 16.93 2.94
N SER A 264 14.69 16.73 4.28
CA SER A 264 15.72 15.95 4.97
C SER A 264 15.68 14.48 4.56
N ILE A 265 14.48 13.93 4.37
CA ILE A 265 14.26 12.56 3.87
C ILE A 265 14.81 12.44 2.44
N LEU A 266 14.41 13.34 1.53
CA LEU A 266 14.88 13.34 0.14
C LEU A 266 16.42 13.50 0.06
N LYS A 267 16.97 14.48 0.77
CA LYS A 267 18.42 14.70 0.82
C LYS A 267 19.20 13.49 1.31
N SER A 268 18.69 12.81 2.32
CA SER A 268 19.30 11.59 2.85
C SER A 268 19.22 10.42 1.85
N ALA A 269 18.07 10.24 1.21
CA ALA A 269 17.85 9.19 0.22
C ALA A 269 18.72 9.40 -1.03
N SER A 270 18.76 10.61 -1.58
CA SER A 270 19.54 10.95 -2.78
C SER A 270 21.06 10.78 -2.60
N LYS A 271 21.56 10.79 -1.37
CA LYS A 271 22.98 10.50 -1.05
C LYS A 271 23.31 9.02 -0.94
N SER A 272 22.30 8.17 -0.91
CA SER A 272 22.46 6.73 -0.76
C SER A 272 22.89 6.07 -2.09
N LYS A 273 23.55 4.91 -1.99
CA LYS A 273 23.80 4.03 -3.15
C LYS A 273 22.50 3.43 -3.72
N ARG A 274 21.45 3.39 -2.93
CA ARG A 274 20.12 2.89 -3.28
C ARG A 274 19.07 3.93 -2.86
N PRO A 275 18.92 5.02 -3.64
CA PRO A 275 18.05 6.15 -3.26
C PRO A 275 16.60 5.73 -2.97
N LEU A 276 15.97 4.96 -3.87
CA LEU A 276 14.58 4.52 -3.72
C LEU A 276 14.41 3.63 -2.48
N ALA A 277 15.25 2.61 -2.31
CA ALA A 277 15.16 1.74 -1.15
C ALA A 277 15.33 2.52 0.16
N THR A 278 16.25 3.49 0.20
CA THR A 278 16.46 4.35 1.37
C THR A 278 15.26 5.27 1.62
N PHE A 279 14.66 5.83 0.58
CA PHE A 279 13.47 6.67 0.69
C PHE A 279 12.29 5.88 1.27
N LEU A 280 12.02 4.71 0.72
CA LEU A 280 10.94 3.84 1.19
C LEU A 280 11.17 3.39 2.64
N ALA A 281 12.40 2.97 2.98
CA ALA A 281 12.75 2.58 4.35
C ALA A 281 12.58 3.73 5.36
N LYS A 282 12.83 4.98 4.96
CA LYS A 282 12.54 6.13 5.82
C LYS A 282 11.05 6.34 6.02
N LEU A 283 10.24 6.18 4.98
CA LEU A 283 8.79 6.31 5.09
C LEU A 283 8.16 5.19 5.94
N ASP A 284 8.80 4.02 6.07
CA ASP A 284 8.36 2.96 7.00
C ASP A 284 8.43 3.37 8.49
N HIS A 285 9.07 4.48 8.80
CA HIS A 285 9.06 5.07 10.15
C HIS A 285 8.03 6.19 10.31
N VAL A 286 7.48 6.70 9.20
CA VAL A 286 6.59 7.86 9.19
C VAL A 286 5.13 7.40 9.26
N GLY A 287 4.40 7.85 10.27
CA GLY A 287 2.98 7.54 10.44
C GLY A 287 2.15 7.98 9.23
N GLY A 288 1.15 7.19 8.88
CA GLY A 288 0.36 7.37 7.67
C GLY A 288 0.95 6.69 6.43
N TYR A 289 2.27 6.47 6.38
CA TYR A 289 2.96 5.68 5.36
C TYR A 289 3.31 4.27 5.85
N ARG A 290 3.85 4.16 7.07
CA ARG A 290 4.37 2.92 7.67
C ARG A 290 3.33 1.84 7.88
N GLU A 291 2.05 2.20 7.96
CA GLU A 291 0.96 1.26 8.23
C GLU A 291 0.71 0.30 7.05
N ASP A 292 1.05 0.72 5.83
CA ASP A 292 0.86 -0.10 4.63
C ASP A 292 2.06 -1.00 4.30
N PRO A 293 1.99 -2.34 4.56
CA PRO A 293 3.10 -3.25 4.25
C PRO A 293 3.48 -3.33 2.78
N LEU A 294 2.56 -2.94 1.88
CA LEU A 294 2.78 -2.94 0.43
C LEU A 294 3.23 -1.58 -0.10
N ARG A 295 3.37 -0.58 0.78
CA ARG A 295 3.95 0.74 0.46
C ARG A 295 3.27 1.48 -0.70
N LYS A 296 1.95 1.30 -0.92
CA LYS A 296 1.23 1.93 -2.05
C LYS A 296 1.45 3.44 -2.08
N LYS A 297 1.23 4.12 -0.95
CA LYS A 297 1.38 5.57 -0.85
C LYS A 297 2.84 6.01 -0.98
N SER A 298 3.77 5.28 -0.38
CA SER A 298 5.21 5.56 -0.47
C SER A 298 5.73 5.43 -1.91
N ALA A 299 5.30 4.38 -2.62
CA ALA A 299 5.65 4.18 -4.03
C ALA A 299 5.04 5.26 -4.94
N LEU A 300 3.77 5.62 -4.71
CA LEU A 300 3.10 6.70 -5.42
C LEU A 300 3.82 8.04 -5.22
N LEU A 301 4.21 8.36 -3.98
CA LEU A 301 4.96 9.57 -3.67
C LEU A 301 6.32 9.60 -4.39
N ALA A 302 7.07 8.50 -4.35
CA ALA A 302 8.34 8.39 -5.07
C ALA A 302 8.17 8.59 -6.58
N MET A 303 7.12 7.98 -7.17
CA MET A 303 6.79 8.13 -8.58
C MET A 303 6.44 9.58 -8.94
N ILE A 304 5.60 10.24 -8.15
CA ILE A 304 5.23 11.65 -8.36
C ILE A 304 6.47 12.55 -8.37
N LEU A 305 7.30 12.45 -7.33
CA LEU A 305 8.49 13.29 -7.17
C LEU A 305 9.53 13.04 -8.26
N ASN A 306 9.60 11.79 -8.79
CA ASN A 306 10.46 11.46 -9.92
C ASN A 306 9.90 11.93 -11.27
N ASN A 307 8.57 11.86 -11.46
CA ASN A 307 7.98 12.14 -12.78
C ASN A 307 7.74 13.63 -13.04
N ARG A 308 7.61 14.44 -11.98
CA ARG A 308 7.51 15.89 -12.16
C ARG A 308 8.74 16.46 -12.87
N PRO A 309 8.58 17.49 -13.72
CA PRO A 309 9.69 18.10 -14.46
C PRO A 309 10.82 18.62 -13.58
N GLU A 310 10.49 19.06 -12.35
CA GLU A 310 11.47 19.56 -11.38
C GLU A 310 12.40 18.47 -10.85
N LYS A 311 12.03 17.19 -11.00
CA LYS A 311 12.84 16.06 -10.55
C LYS A 311 13.25 16.15 -9.08
N TYR A 312 12.27 16.38 -8.21
CA TYR A 312 12.54 16.52 -6.76
C TYR A 312 13.22 15.29 -6.14
N PHE A 313 13.02 14.11 -6.76
CA PHE A 313 13.65 12.88 -6.33
C PHE A 313 13.94 11.98 -7.53
N GLU A 314 15.20 11.62 -7.72
CA GLU A 314 15.64 10.71 -8.78
C GLU A 314 16.24 9.44 -8.19
N PHE A 315 15.93 8.31 -8.80
CA PHE A 315 16.53 7.02 -8.48
C PHE A 315 16.97 6.29 -9.74
N GLY A 316 17.98 5.41 -9.59
CA GLY A 316 18.64 4.77 -10.72
C GLY A 316 17.78 3.72 -11.41
N LYS A 317 18.10 3.41 -12.67
CA LYS A 317 17.43 2.38 -13.49
C LYS A 317 17.51 0.97 -12.87
N MET A 318 18.43 0.74 -11.94
CA MET A 318 18.59 -0.52 -11.23
C MET A 318 17.62 -0.70 -10.05
N GLU A 319 16.87 0.35 -9.71
CA GLU A 319 15.84 0.31 -8.68
C GLU A 319 14.46 0.36 -9.32
N SER A 320 13.60 -0.58 -8.97
CA SER A 320 12.21 -0.62 -9.43
C SER A 320 11.28 -0.17 -8.32
N LEU A 321 10.29 0.66 -8.66
CA LEU A 321 9.18 0.97 -7.76
C LEU A 321 8.45 -0.31 -7.36
N PRO A 322 8.03 -0.46 -6.09
CA PRO A 322 7.07 -1.50 -5.75
C PRO A 322 5.73 -1.24 -6.44
N PRO A 323 4.92 -2.30 -6.67
CA PRO A 323 3.57 -2.17 -7.22
C PRO A 323 2.69 -1.20 -6.43
N ILE A 324 1.98 -0.32 -7.14
CA ILE A 324 1.02 0.64 -6.57
C ILE A 324 -0.36 -0.02 -6.58
N VAL A 325 -0.62 -0.91 -5.62
CA VAL A 325 -1.86 -1.68 -5.57
C VAL A 325 -2.91 -0.95 -4.75
N ASP A 326 -3.81 -0.29 -5.46
CA ASP A 326 -5.03 0.31 -4.92
C ASP A 326 -6.28 -0.52 -5.31
N TYR A 327 -7.47 -0.04 -4.95
CA TYR A 327 -8.72 -0.73 -5.27
C TYR A 327 -9.00 -0.79 -6.79
N HIS A 328 -8.53 0.17 -7.59
CA HIS A 328 -8.66 0.12 -9.05
C HIS A 328 -7.79 -1.00 -9.63
N CYS A 329 -6.56 -1.10 -9.16
CA CYS A 329 -5.63 -2.16 -9.56
C CYS A 329 -6.20 -3.54 -9.20
N MET A 330 -6.70 -3.73 -7.94
CA MET A 330 -7.31 -4.99 -7.51
C MET A 330 -8.51 -5.36 -8.38
N ARG A 331 -9.43 -4.40 -8.67
CA ARG A 331 -10.59 -4.66 -9.53
C ARG A 331 -10.18 -5.07 -10.95
N SER A 332 -9.20 -4.39 -11.54
CA SER A 332 -8.71 -4.72 -12.87
C SER A 332 -8.11 -6.13 -12.91
N ASN A 333 -7.30 -6.50 -11.90
CA ASN A 333 -6.72 -7.84 -11.78
C ASN A 333 -7.80 -8.93 -11.66
N LEU A 334 -8.86 -8.69 -10.86
CA LEU A 334 -9.99 -9.60 -10.71
C LEU A 334 -10.76 -9.76 -12.04
N ARG A 335 -11.14 -8.65 -12.67
CA ARG A 335 -11.94 -8.65 -13.91
C ARG A 335 -11.19 -9.22 -15.12
N MET A 336 -9.90 -8.94 -15.23
CA MET A 336 -9.05 -9.48 -16.28
C MET A 336 -8.72 -10.97 -16.09
N GLY A 337 -8.96 -11.53 -14.89
CA GLY A 337 -8.67 -12.91 -14.56
C GLY A 337 -7.21 -13.16 -14.18
N MET A 338 -6.44 -12.12 -13.83
CA MET A 338 -5.11 -12.26 -13.28
C MET A 338 -5.13 -12.87 -11.87
N LEU A 339 -6.28 -12.75 -11.19
CA LEU A 339 -6.56 -13.39 -9.89
C LEU A 339 -7.72 -14.37 -10.05
N ASP A 340 -7.55 -15.57 -9.51
CA ASP A 340 -8.60 -16.58 -9.41
C ASP A 340 -9.07 -16.69 -7.95
N VAL A 341 -10.30 -16.24 -7.68
CA VAL A 341 -10.96 -16.36 -6.37
C VAL A 341 -11.58 -17.74 -6.30
N ARG A 342 -11.01 -18.64 -5.46
CA ARG A 342 -11.43 -20.03 -5.30
C ARG A 342 -12.45 -20.23 -4.21
N ASP A 343 -12.46 -19.33 -3.23
CA ASP A 343 -13.44 -19.34 -2.14
C ASP A 343 -14.76 -18.75 -2.63
N GLU A 344 -15.80 -19.56 -2.64
CA GLU A 344 -17.12 -19.17 -3.16
C GLU A 344 -17.76 -18.06 -2.32
N ILE A 345 -17.61 -18.13 -0.99
CA ILE A 345 -18.15 -17.10 -0.08
C ILE A 345 -17.49 -15.75 -0.33
N LEU A 346 -16.16 -15.75 -0.47
CA LEU A 346 -15.43 -14.52 -0.81
C LEU A 346 -15.83 -13.98 -2.19
N ARG A 347 -16.00 -14.88 -3.16
CA ARG A 347 -16.44 -14.50 -4.51
C ARG A 347 -17.81 -13.82 -4.48
N GLU A 348 -18.78 -14.40 -3.79
CA GLU A 348 -20.11 -13.79 -3.61
C GLU A 348 -20.08 -12.43 -2.95
N LYS A 349 -19.22 -12.24 -1.93
CA LYS A 349 -19.02 -10.92 -1.31
C LYS A 349 -18.54 -9.88 -2.32
N LEU A 350 -17.58 -10.25 -3.19
CA LEU A 350 -17.07 -9.35 -4.22
C LEU A 350 -18.14 -9.01 -5.26
N GLU A 351 -18.97 -9.97 -5.67
CA GLU A 351 -20.09 -9.78 -6.60
C GLU A 351 -21.15 -8.86 -6.01
N ARG A 352 -21.49 -9.05 -4.73
CA ARG A 352 -22.51 -8.27 -4.02
C ARG A 352 -22.00 -6.97 -3.42
N ARG A 353 -20.70 -6.68 -3.54
CA ARG A 353 -20.03 -5.50 -2.94
C ARG A 353 -20.17 -5.46 -1.42
N GLU A 354 -20.14 -6.62 -0.78
CA GLU A 354 -20.23 -6.77 0.66
C GLU A 354 -18.88 -6.57 1.34
N LEU A 355 -18.94 -6.21 2.63
CA LEU A 355 -17.75 -6.02 3.46
C LEU A 355 -16.95 -7.33 3.56
N VAL A 356 -15.67 -7.25 3.27
CA VAL A 356 -14.70 -8.34 3.47
C VAL A 356 -13.97 -8.15 4.80
N SER A 357 -13.45 -9.23 5.35
CA SER A 357 -12.58 -9.19 6.52
C SER A 357 -11.18 -8.68 6.14
N ALA A 358 -10.41 -8.24 7.14
CA ALA A 358 -9.01 -7.83 6.95
C ALA A 358 -8.13 -8.95 6.37
N SER A 359 -8.42 -10.21 6.69
CA SER A 359 -7.71 -11.37 6.15
C SER A 359 -8.05 -11.60 4.67
N GLU A 360 -9.33 -11.47 4.29
CA GLU A 360 -9.78 -11.61 2.90
C GLU A 360 -9.21 -10.49 2.01
N GLU A 361 -9.27 -9.24 2.47
CA GLU A 361 -8.68 -8.10 1.78
C GLU A 361 -7.17 -8.29 1.56
N ARG A 362 -6.45 -8.68 2.62
CA ARG A 362 -5.00 -8.91 2.57
C ARG A 362 -4.62 -9.98 1.55
N GLU A 363 -5.37 -11.08 1.46
CA GLU A 363 -5.11 -12.13 0.47
C GLU A 363 -5.33 -11.64 -0.96
N ILE A 364 -6.43 -10.91 -1.23
CA ILE A 364 -6.70 -10.33 -2.55
C ILE A 364 -5.61 -9.34 -2.92
N ARG A 365 -5.29 -8.41 -2.02
CA ARG A 365 -4.33 -7.34 -2.28
C ARG A 365 -2.91 -7.89 -2.45
N PHE A 366 -2.53 -8.88 -1.66
CA PHE A 366 -1.22 -9.51 -1.79
C PHE A 366 -1.09 -10.32 -3.08
N ALA A 367 -2.14 -11.04 -3.48
CA ALA A 367 -2.17 -11.74 -4.77
C ALA A 367 -2.07 -10.74 -5.94
N ALA A 368 -2.78 -9.61 -5.88
CA ALA A 368 -2.67 -8.54 -6.87
C ALA A 368 -1.25 -7.95 -6.91
N TYR A 369 -0.64 -7.72 -5.74
CA TYR A 369 0.73 -7.27 -5.65
C TYR A 369 1.69 -8.24 -6.34
N GLN A 370 1.59 -9.55 -6.04
CA GLN A 370 2.44 -10.58 -6.66
C GLN A 370 2.24 -10.69 -8.19
N ALA A 371 1.02 -10.50 -8.67
CA ALA A 371 0.73 -10.50 -10.10
C ALA A 371 1.39 -9.30 -10.79
N VAL A 372 1.21 -8.11 -10.24
CA VAL A 372 1.71 -6.84 -10.81
C VAL A 372 3.23 -6.73 -10.69
N GLU A 373 3.83 -7.22 -9.61
CA GLU A 373 5.29 -7.21 -9.37
C GLU A 373 6.09 -7.91 -10.50
N LYS A 374 5.49 -8.87 -11.17
CA LYS A 374 6.13 -9.61 -12.28
C LYS A 374 6.04 -8.89 -13.62
N LEU A 375 5.12 -7.96 -13.77
CA LEU A 375 4.85 -7.33 -15.06
C LEU A 375 6.03 -6.54 -15.63
N PRO A 376 6.83 -5.78 -14.86
CA PRO A 376 8.01 -5.10 -15.40
C PRO A 376 9.00 -6.06 -16.05
N ASP A 377 9.37 -7.13 -15.37
CA ASP A 377 10.35 -8.10 -15.88
C ASP A 377 9.84 -8.84 -17.12
N LEU A 378 8.55 -9.18 -17.13
CA LEU A 378 7.92 -9.91 -18.24
C LEU A 378 7.64 -9.02 -19.46
N SER A 379 7.36 -7.73 -19.27
CA SER A 379 7.03 -6.79 -20.34
C SER A 379 8.23 -5.98 -20.85
N GLY A 380 9.31 -5.93 -20.09
CA GLY A 380 10.44 -5.02 -20.34
C GLY A 380 10.11 -3.54 -20.10
N ARG A 381 9.01 -3.25 -19.39
CA ARG A 381 8.57 -1.88 -19.06
C ARG A 381 8.86 -1.54 -17.60
N THR A 382 8.81 -0.24 -17.27
CA THR A 382 8.96 0.20 -15.87
C THR A 382 7.67 -0.03 -15.08
N MET A 383 7.76 -0.11 -13.75
CA MET A 383 6.59 -0.17 -12.88
C MET A 383 5.70 1.07 -13.04
N ALA A 384 6.27 2.24 -13.32
CA ALA A 384 5.49 3.44 -13.60
C ALA A 384 4.61 3.28 -14.86
N THR A 385 5.12 2.63 -15.92
CA THR A 385 4.34 2.31 -17.12
C THR A 385 3.25 1.29 -16.83
N VAL A 386 3.53 0.30 -15.98
CA VAL A 386 2.55 -0.70 -15.53
C VAL A 386 1.41 -0.03 -14.74
N ASP A 387 1.74 0.85 -13.81
CA ASP A 387 0.75 1.63 -13.04
C ASP A 387 -0.09 2.52 -13.97
N GLU A 388 0.54 3.21 -14.91
CA GLU A 388 -0.12 4.03 -15.91
C GLU A 388 -1.13 3.22 -16.73
N TYR A 389 -0.77 2.01 -17.16
CA TYR A 389 -1.67 1.11 -17.88
C TYR A 389 -2.94 0.81 -17.05
N PHE A 390 -2.80 0.41 -15.79
CA PHE A 390 -3.96 0.15 -14.93
C PHE A 390 -4.76 1.42 -14.61
N PHE A 391 -4.09 2.55 -14.42
CA PHE A 391 -4.73 3.82 -14.16
C PHE A 391 -5.61 4.29 -15.33
N PHE A 392 -5.16 4.15 -16.57
CA PHE A 392 -5.94 4.52 -17.76
C PHE A 392 -7.00 3.49 -18.11
N SER A 393 -6.73 2.20 -17.93
CA SER A 393 -7.69 1.11 -18.19
C SER A 393 -8.98 1.26 -17.39
N ARG A 394 -8.93 1.88 -16.19
CA ARG A 394 -10.13 2.15 -15.37
C ARG A 394 -11.18 3.01 -16.06
N LYS A 395 -10.79 3.85 -17.02
CA LYS A 395 -11.74 4.68 -17.79
C LYS A 395 -12.65 3.84 -18.65
N ARG A 396 -12.14 2.73 -19.18
CA ARG A 396 -12.89 1.75 -20.00
C ARG A 396 -13.59 0.69 -19.15
N CYS A 397 -13.14 0.48 -17.93
CA CYS A 397 -13.68 -0.48 -16.98
C CYS A 397 -14.10 0.20 -15.67
N PRO A 398 -15.12 1.08 -15.71
CA PRO A 398 -15.57 1.88 -14.57
C PRO A 398 -16.19 1.01 -13.47
N GLU A 399 -16.41 1.63 -12.30
CA GLU A 399 -16.97 0.95 -11.13
C GLU A 399 -18.48 0.78 -11.21
N MET A 400 -19.18 1.83 -11.68
CA MET A 400 -20.63 1.98 -11.51
C MET A 400 -21.43 1.83 -12.80
N SER A 401 -20.78 1.75 -13.95
CA SER A 401 -21.41 1.58 -15.25
C SER A 401 -20.82 0.38 -15.98
N GLU A 402 -21.50 -0.04 -17.05
CA GLU A 402 -21.06 -1.17 -17.87
C GLU A 402 -19.71 -0.88 -18.53
N PRO A 403 -18.74 -1.81 -18.45
CA PRO A 403 -17.44 -1.65 -19.11
C PRO A 403 -17.53 -1.57 -20.65
N GLU A 404 -16.71 -0.69 -21.23
CA GLU A 404 -16.57 -0.52 -22.68
C GLU A 404 -15.56 -1.55 -23.25
N CYS A 405 -15.89 -2.84 -23.17
CA CYS A 405 -14.96 -3.91 -23.53
C CYS A 405 -14.48 -3.82 -24.99
N SER A 406 -15.37 -3.59 -25.94
CA SER A 406 -15.04 -3.54 -27.38
C SER A 406 -14.00 -2.47 -27.75
N SER A 407 -13.82 -1.43 -26.92
CA SER A 407 -12.82 -0.38 -27.10
C SER A 407 -11.63 -0.51 -26.15
N CYS A 408 -11.60 -1.57 -25.34
CA CYS A 408 -10.55 -1.81 -24.35
C CYS A 408 -9.40 -2.62 -24.96
N SER A 409 -8.16 -2.16 -24.81
CA SER A 409 -6.98 -2.89 -25.28
C SER A 409 -6.82 -4.27 -24.63
N ALA A 410 -7.37 -4.49 -23.45
CA ALA A 410 -7.35 -5.77 -22.76
C ALA A 410 -8.40 -6.76 -23.25
N ASP A 411 -9.37 -6.35 -24.07
CA ASP A 411 -10.50 -7.19 -24.49
C ASP A 411 -10.10 -8.59 -24.99
N PRO A 412 -9.10 -8.75 -25.88
CA PRO A 412 -8.72 -10.06 -26.41
C PRO A 412 -8.18 -11.05 -25.37
N ILE A 413 -7.70 -10.57 -24.24
CA ILE A 413 -7.12 -11.40 -23.18
C ILE A 413 -7.94 -11.39 -21.88
N CYS A 414 -8.92 -10.49 -21.78
CA CYS A 414 -9.71 -10.28 -20.58
C CYS A 414 -10.64 -11.47 -20.29
N ALA A 415 -10.76 -11.88 -19.03
CA ALA A 415 -11.73 -12.89 -18.62
C ALA A 415 -13.15 -12.33 -18.48
N HIS A 416 -13.34 -11.03 -18.68
CA HIS A 416 -14.64 -10.31 -18.62
C HIS A 416 -15.47 -10.58 -17.36
N ARG A 417 -14.81 -10.77 -16.21
CA ARG A 417 -15.49 -10.99 -14.91
C ARG A 417 -16.07 -9.65 -14.40
N LYS A 418 -17.02 -9.11 -15.16
CA LYS A 418 -17.62 -7.78 -14.91
C LYS A 418 -18.34 -7.71 -13.58
N GLU A 419 -18.85 -8.83 -13.10
CA GLU A 419 -19.53 -9.01 -11.82
C GLU A 419 -18.62 -8.75 -10.62
N LEU A 420 -17.30 -8.96 -10.74
CA LEU A 420 -16.37 -8.79 -9.64
C LEU A 420 -16.07 -7.31 -9.38
N PHE A 421 -16.19 -6.93 -8.12
CA PHE A 421 -15.86 -5.61 -7.62
C PHE A 421 -14.56 -5.67 -6.79
N GLN A 422 -13.95 -4.50 -6.52
CA GLN A 422 -12.85 -4.44 -5.55
C GLN A 422 -13.33 -4.88 -4.16
N PRO A 423 -12.44 -5.40 -3.30
CA PRO A 423 -12.82 -5.72 -1.94
C PRO A 423 -13.35 -4.48 -1.23
N VAL A 424 -14.50 -4.62 -0.56
CA VAL A 424 -15.09 -3.56 0.27
C VAL A 424 -14.46 -3.64 1.65
N PHE A 425 -13.51 -2.76 1.90
CA PHE A 425 -12.75 -2.73 3.14
C PHE A 425 -12.37 -1.28 3.50
N ARG A 426 -12.57 -0.90 4.76
CA ARG A 426 -12.18 0.42 5.25
C ARG A 426 -10.74 0.38 5.73
N THR A 427 -9.89 1.12 5.06
CA THR A 427 -8.46 1.19 5.34
C THR A 427 -7.93 2.56 4.98
N ASP A 428 -6.82 2.94 5.60
CA ASP A 428 -6.00 4.09 5.23
C ASP A 428 -4.86 3.72 4.26
N TYR A 429 -4.83 2.50 3.72
CA TYR A 429 -3.78 2.06 2.79
C TYR A 429 -4.00 2.58 1.36
N TYR A 430 -5.29 2.64 0.91
CA TYR A 430 -5.67 2.99 -0.47
C TYR A 430 -7.10 3.50 -0.61
#